data_5c0f515a2eafbc575c78bb0a6c0673fc
#
_entry.id   5c0f515a2eafbc575c78bb0a6c0673fc
#
_cell.length_a   1.000
_cell.length_b   1.000
_cell.length_c   1.000
_cell.angle_alpha   90.00
_cell.angle_beta   90.00
_cell.angle_gamma   90.00
#
_symmetry.space_group_name_H-M   'P 1'
#
loop_
_entity.id
_entity.type
_entity.pdbx_description
1 polymer ?
#
loop_
_entity_poly.entity_id
_entity_poly.type
_entity_poly.pdbx_seq_one_letter_code
_entity_poly.pdbx_strand_id
1 'polypeptide(L)'
;CMVCDMVVTYAGNIKEYKFYPAVMRSHARLTYTQVWNWIEKGGDYPHKAQIEPLYKLFQILQKKRQQRGAMEFESTETQMLFDDGGKIERIVPVVRNDAHKLIEECMLAANVCAAEFLLKNKHTALFRNHLGPTPEKLATLREQLGLLGLHLGGGDKPTPKDYATLAEKIAN
;
A
#
# COMPACT_ATOMS: atom_id res chain seq x y z
N CYS A 1 6.90 -7.94 -21.19
CA CYS A 1 6.26 -7.88 -19.87
C CYS A 1 4.81 -8.33 -19.93
N MET A 2 4.23 -8.69 -18.79
CA MET A 2 2.80 -8.86 -18.63
C MET A 2 2.21 -7.52 -18.17
N VAL A 3 1.14 -7.07 -18.83
CA VAL A 3 0.44 -5.83 -18.51
C VAL A 3 -0.88 -6.15 -17.84
N CYS A 4 -1.19 -5.44 -16.75
CA CYS A 4 -2.52 -5.32 -16.18
C CYS A 4 -3.05 -3.92 -16.51
N ASP A 5 -3.91 -3.84 -17.52
CA ASP A 5 -4.55 -2.59 -17.92
C ASP A 5 -5.89 -2.49 -17.20
N MET A 6 -6.11 -1.44 -16.42
CA MET A 6 -7.30 -1.30 -15.58
C MET A 6 -7.90 0.11 -15.65
N VAL A 7 -9.22 0.18 -15.54
CA VAL A 7 -9.96 1.43 -15.42
C VAL A 7 -10.43 1.60 -13.98
N VAL A 8 -9.95 2.64 -13.33
CA VAL A 8 -10.31 2.99 -11.95
C VAL A 8 -11.26 4.17 -11.96
N THR A 9 -12.38 4.08 -11.24
CA THR A 9 -13.35 5.18 -11.09
C THR A 9 -12.85 6.22 -10.09
N TYR A 10 -13.41 7.41 -10.10
CA TYR A 10 -13.12 8.45 -9.08
C TYR A 10 -13.50 8.04 -7.65
N ALA A 11 -14.33 6.99 -7.49
CA ALA A 11 -14.62 6.40 -6.19
C ALA A 11 -13.59 5.33 -5.75
N GLY A 12 -12.52 5.10 -6.53
CA GLY A 12 -11.48 4.13 -6.24
C GLY A 12 -11.89 2.67 -6.49
N ASN A 13 -12.93 2.43 -7.28
CA ASN A 13 -13.33 1.08 -7.67
C ASN A 13 -12.74 0.73 -9.03
N ILE A 14 -12.23 -0.50 -9.17
CA ILE A 14 -11.82 -1.04 -10.46
C ILE A 14 -13.08 -1.39 -11.24
N LYS A 15 -13.31 -0.69 -12.37
CA LYS A 15 -14.47 -0.90 -13.23
C LYS A 15 -14.26 -2.09 -14.16
N GLU A 16 -13.08 -2.15 -14.77
CA GLU A 16 -12.70 -3.19 -15.71
C GLU A 16 -11.18 -3.37 -15.71
N TYR A 17 -10.72 -4.54 -16.08
CA TYR A 17 -9.31 -4.84 -16.25
C TYR A 17 -9.09 -5.92 -17.31
N LYS A 18 -7.92 -5.94 -17.90
CA LYS A 18 -7.46 -6.98 -18.83
C LYS A 18 -5.98 -7.26 -18.65
N PHE A 19 -5.58 -8.50 -18.93
CA PHE A 19 -4.19 -8.92 -18.92
C PHE A 19 -3.76 -9.29 -20.34
N TYR A 20 -2.57 -8.83 -20.75
CA TYR A 20 -1.98 -9.18 -22.04
C TYR A 20 -0.45 -9.06 -22.02
N PRO A 21 0.26 -9.85 -22.85
CA PRO A 21 1.70 -9.68 -23.03
C PRO A 21 1.97 -8.42 -23.87
N ALA A 22 3.05 -7.70 -23.55
CA ALA A 22 3.45 -6.51 -24.29
C ALA A 22 4.97 -6.33 -24.30
N VAL A 23 5.45 -5.53 -25.25
CA VAL A 23 6.83 -5.03 -25.28
C VAL A 23 6.83 -3.61 -24.72
N MET A 24 7.68 -3.36 -23.74
CA MET A 24 7.80 -2.06 -23.09
C MET A 24 9.13 -1.39 -23.48
N ARG A 25 9.09 -0.11 -23.79
CA ARG A 25 10.26 0.75 -23.92
C ARG A 25 10.26 1.77 -22.79
N SER A 26 11.26 1.70 -21.92
CA SER A 26 11.41 2.68 -20.84
C SER A 26 11.85 4.03 -21.42
N HIS A 27 11.14 5.11 -21.07
CA HIS A 27 11.48 6.48 -21.45
C HIS A 27 12.32 7.17 -20.38
N ALA A 28 12.19 6.77 -19.11
CA ALA A 28 12.96 7.34 -18.02
C ALA A 28 13.06 6.34 -16.86
N ARG A 29 14.21 6.36 -16.16
CA ARG A 29 14.40 5.67 -14.90
C ARG A 29 14.34 6.70 -13.77
N LEU A 30 13.21 6.77 -13.09
CA LEU A 30 12.97 7.72 -12.01
C LEU A 30 13.19 7.05 -10.66
N THR A 31 13.69 7.82 -9.66
CA THR A 31 13.77 7.38 -8.27
C THR A 31 12.60 7.93 -7.46
N TYR A 32 12.24 7.26 -6.37
CA TYR A 32 11.18 7.73 -5.47
C TYR A 32 11.45 9.12 -4.90
N THR A 33 12.67 9.37 -4.46
CA THR A 33 13.10 10.68 -3.95
C THR A 33 12.98 11.78 -4.99
N GLN A 34 13.37 11.50 -6.24
CA GLN A 34 13.29 12.45 -7.34
C GLN A 34 11.83 12.82 -7.64
N VAL A 35 10.97 11.81 -7.79
CA VAL A 35 9.53 12.01 -8.06
C VAL A 35 8.86 12.74 -6.92
N TRP A 36 9.14 12.37 -5.66
CA TRP A 36 8.58 13.03 -4.50
C TRP A 36 8.99 14.50 -4.42
N ASN A 37 10.27 14.80 -4.62
CA ASN A 37 10.75 16.18 -4.65
C ASN A 37 10.06 17.04 -5.72
N TRP A 38 9.74 16.47 -6.88
CA TRP A 38 9.00 17.17 -7.92
C TRP A 38 7.55 17.45 -7.51
N ILE A 39 6.87 16.46 -6.96
CA ILE A 39 5.49 16.60 -6.49
C ILE A 39 5.41 17.65 -5.37
N GLU A 40 6.31 17.58 -4.39
CA GLU A 40 6.32 18.45 -3.22
C GLU A 40 6.64 19.91 -3.58
N LYS A 41 7.63 20.14 -4.44
CA LYS A 41 8.01 21.48 -4.88
C LYS A 41 7.00 22.07 -5.86
N GLY A 42 6.27 21.24 -6.57
CA GLY A 42 5.36 21.69 -7.64
C GLY A 42 6.09 22.36 -8.80
N GLY A 43 5.37 23.20 -9.56
CA GLY A 43 5.92 23.89 -10.72
C GLY A 43 5.98 23.02 -11.96
N ASP A 44 6.97 23.27 -12.83
CA ASP A 44 7.21 22.50 -14.03
C ASP A 44 8.39 21.53 -13.82
N TYR A 45 8.22 20.27 -14.24
CA TYR A 45 9.23 19.22 -14.10
C TYR A 45 9.06 18.14 -15.19
N PRO A 46 10.12 17.35 -15.47
CA PRO A 46 10.07 16.29 -16.48
C PRO A 46 8.97 15.26 -16.17
N HIS A 47 8.27 14.82 -17.23
CA HIS A 47 7.19 13.80 -17.13
C HIS A 47 5.99 14.20 -16.25
N LYS A 48 5.80 15.49 -15.98
CA LYS A 48 4.68 16.01 -15.18
C LYS A 48 3.32 15.51 -15.67
N ALA A 49 3.10 15.53 -16.98
CA ALA A 49 1.85 15.08 -17.59
C ALA A 49 1.50 13.61 -17.28
N GLN A 50 2.49 12.76 -16.95
CA GLN A 50 2.29 11.38 -16.56
C GLN A 50 2.24 11.21 -15.04
N ILE A 51 3.08 11.94 -14.31
CA ILE A 51 3.23 11.81 -12.85
C ILE A 51 2.02 12.39 -12.12
N GLU A 52 1.51 13.54 -12.50
CA GLU A 52 0.36 14.15 -11.80
C GLU A 52 -0.93 13.31 -11.86
N PRO A 53 -1.35 12.78 -13.02
CA PRO A 53 -2.51 11.89 -13.05
C PRO A 53 -2.30 10.62 -12.21
N LEU A 54 -1.07 10.08 -12.22
CA LEU A 54 -0.72 8.91 -11.43
C LEU A 54 -0.77 9.21 -9.93
N TYR A 55 -0.31 10.39 -9.51
CA TYR A 55 -0.42 10.83 -8.12
C TYR A 55 -1.88 11.05 -7.69
N LYS A 56 -2.73 11.61 -8.56
CA LYS A 56 -4.18 11.70 -8.31
C LYS A 56 -4.83 10.32 -8.17
N LEU A 57 -4.45 9.37 -9.01
CA LEU A 57 -4.91 7.98 -8.89
C LEU A 57 -4.50 7.38 -7.54
N PHE A 58 -3.26 7.57 -7.13
CA PHE A 58 -2.79 7.14 -5.82
C PHE A 58 -3.67 7.69 -4.68
N GLN A 59 -3.96 8.99 -4.66
CA GLN A 59 -4.80 9.61 -3.64
C GLN A 59 -6.21 8.99 -3.58
N ILE A 60 -6.78 8.66 -4.73
CA ILE A 60 -8.08 7.99 -4.83
C ILE A 60 -8.02 6.57 -4.24
N LEU A 61 -7.00 5.81 -4.61
CA LEU A 61 -6.81 4.42 -4.13
C LEU A 61 -6.53 4.39 -2.63
N GLN A 62 -5.66 5.27 -2.13
CA GLN A 62 -5.34 5.41 -0.71
C GLN A 62 -6.60 5.74 0.12
N LYS A 63 -7.39 6.72 -0.33
CA LYS A 63 -8.67 7.04 0.32
C LYS A 63 -9.62 5.84 0.37
N LYS A 64 -9.69 5.08 -0.71
CA LYS A 64 -10.49 3.84 -0.76
C LYS A 64 -9.97 2.77 0.19
N ARG A 65 -8.66 2.62 0.29
CA ARG A 65 -8.00 1.72 1.24
C ARG A 65 -8.32 2.08 2.69
N GLN A 66 -8.24 3.36 3.05
CA GLN A 66 -8.60 3.86 4.39
C GLN A 66 -10.07 3.58 4.71
N GLN A 67 -11.00 3.85 3.78
CA GLN A 67 -12.43 3.55 3.95
C GLN A 67 -12.71 2.06 4.19
N ARG A 68 -11.89 1.17 3.64
CA ARG A 68 -11.96 -0.28 3.86
C ARG A 68 -11.42 -0.69 5.23
N GLY A 69 -10.77 0.21 5.97
CA GLY A 69 -10.18 -0.05 7.28
C GLY A 69 -8.78 -0.66 7.22
N ALA A 70 -8.04 -0.44 6.14
CA ALA A 70 -6.65 -0.86 6.10
C ALA A 70 -5.84 -0.03 7.10
N MET A 71 -5.14 -0.72 8.00
CA MET A 71 -4.22 -0.08 8.95
C MET A 71 -2.87 0.17 8.26
N GLU A 72 -2.31 1.35 8.49
CA GLU A 72 -0.92 1.64 8.14
C GLU A 72 -0.06 1.45 9.39
N PHE A 73 0.85 0.49 9.33
CA PHE A 73 1.90 0.35 10.35
C PHE A 73 3.16 1.05 9.83
N GLU A 74 3.59 2.07 10.52
CA GLU A 74 4.89 2.69 10.25
C GLU A 74 5.98 1.85 10.92
N SER A 75 6.51 0.89 10.19
CA SER A 75 7.73 0.19 10.59
C SER A 75 8.94 0.92 9.99
N THR A 76 9.94 1.16 10.81
CA THR A 76 11.21 1.72 10.33
C THR A 76 11.99 0.65 9.60
N GLU A 77 11.97 0.69 8.26
CA GLU A 77 12.89 -0.10 7.45
C GLU A 77 14.27 0.54 7.48
N THR A 78 15.33 -0.27 7.42
CA THR A 78 16.70 0.21 7.41
C THR A 78 17.40 -0.16 6.10
N GLN A 79 18.27 0.72 5.64
CA GLN A 79 19.14 0.51 4.48
C GLN A 79 20.60 0.51 4.91
N MET A 80 21.36 -0.46 4.41
CA MET A 80 22.81 -0.49 4.58
C MET A 80 23.45 0.34 3.48
N LEU A 81 24.29 1.29 3.87
CA LEU A 81 25.15 2.02 2.95
C LEU A 81 26.53 1.39 2.99
N PHE A 82 27.11 1.19 1.81
CA PHE A 82 28.39 0.54 1.64
C PHE A 82 29.43 1.57 1.19
N ASP A 83 30.66 1.41 1.69
CA ASP A 83 31.82 2.15 1.21
C ASP A 83 32.31 1.63 -0.15
N ASP A 84 33.32 2.27 -0.74
CA ASP A 84 33.91 1.91 -2.02
C ASP A 84 34.54 0.50 -1.99
N GLY A 85 34.87 -0.01 -0.81
CA GLY A 85 35.40 -1.37 -0.58
C GLY A 85 34.31 -2.43 -0.38
N GLY A 86 33.02 -2.05 -0.44
CA GLY A 86 31.89 -2.95 -0.25
C GLY A 86 31.62 -3.34 1.20
N LYS A 87 32.20 -2.64 2.19
CA LYS A 87 31.90 -2.81 3.61
C LYS A 87 30.76 -1.89 4.03
N ILE A 88 29.98 -2.32 5.03
CA ILE A 88 28.89 -1.51 5.59
C ILE A 88 29.51 -0.27 6.24
N GLU A 89 29.25 0.90 5.67
CA GLU A 89 29.64 2.19 6.22
C GLU A 89 28.65 2.66 7.30
N ARG A 90 27.34 2.61 6.97
CA ARG A 90 26.27 3.03 7.87
C ARG A 90 24.99 2.24 7.63
N ILE A 91 24.16 2.15 8.68
CA ILE A 91 22.79 1.69 8.61
C ILE A 91 21.90 2.90 8.87
N VAL A 92 21.06 3.25 7.89
CA VAL A 92 20.19 4.44 7.95
C VAL A 92 18.72 4.05 7.80
N PRO A 93 17.79 4.78 8.42
CA PRO A 93 16.38 4.54 8.18
C PRO A 93 16.01 4.91 6.74
N VAL A 94 15.14 4.11 6.13
CA VAL A 94 14.53 4.43 4.84
C VAL A 94 13.37 5.39 5.09
N VAL A 95 13.45 6.58 4.50
CA VAL A 95 12.35 7.55 4.55
C VAL A 95 11.35 7.19 3.45
N ARG A 96 10.21 6.60 3.85
CA ARG A 96 9.11 6.27 2.97
C ARG A 96 8.29 7.53 2.69
N ASN A 97 8.09 7.86 1.41
CA ASN A 97 7.29 9.00 0.95
C ASN A 97 6.14 8.53 0.05
N ASP A 98 5.28 9.46 -0.39
CA ASP A 98 4.11 9.12 -1.20
C ASP A 98 4.44 8.52 -2.56
N ALA A 99 5.63 8.75 -3.12
CA ALA A 99 6.03 8.07 -4.37
C ALA A 99 6.21 6.55 -4.17
N HIS A 100 6.65 6.10 -2.98
CA HIS A 100 6.68 4.67 -2.63
C HIS A 100 5.26 4.12 -2.48
N LYS A 101 4.40 4.85 -1.74
CA LYS A 101 3.00 4.45 -1.50
C LYS A 101 2.20 4.40 -2.81
N LEU A 102 2.49 5.29 -3.76
CA LEU A 102 1.87 5.30 -5.09
C LEU A 102 2.10 3.98 -5.83
N ILE A 103 3.35 3.52 -5.88
CA ILE A 103 3.66 2.24 -6.52
C ILE A 103 3.01 1.08 -5.78
N GLU A 104 3.02 1.10 -4.45
CA GLU A 104 2.34 0.09 -3.62
C GLU A 104 0.85 0.00 -3.93
N GLU A 105 0.13 1.11 -4.00
CA GLU A 105 -1.31 1.10 -4.33
C GLU A 105 -1.57 0.53 -5.74
N CYS A 106 -0.74 0.88 -6.71
CA CYS A 106 -0.82 0.30 -8.05
C CYS A 106 -0.57 -1.21 -8.05
N MET A 107 0.43 -1.68 -7.27
CA MET A 107 0.71 -3.11 -7.11
C MET A 107 -0.44 -3.85 -6.43
N LEU A 108 -1.02 -3.29 -5.38
CA LEU A 108 -2.18 -3.86 -4.69
C LEU A 108 -3.38 -3.97 -5.62
N ALA A 109 -3.67 -2.92 -6.41
CA ALA A 109 -4.74 -2.95 -7.39
C ALA A 109 -4.52 -4.05 -8.44
N ALA A 110 -3.30 -4.18 -8.99
CA ALA A 110 -2.96 -5.23 -9.95
C ALA A 110 -3.07 -6.63 -9.34
N ASN A 111 -2.64 -6.81 -8.07
CA ASN A 111 -2.76 -8.09 -7.38
C ASN A 111 -4.22 -8.52 -7.17
N VAL A 112 -5.11 -7.57 -6.84
CA VAL A 112 -6.56 -7.84 -6.74
C VAL A 112 -7.12 -8.26 -8.08
N CYS A 113 -6.79 -7.54 -9.16
CA CYS A 113 -7.21 -7.91 -10.52
C CYS A 113 -6.71 -9.31 -10.91
N ALA A 114 -5.47 -9.64 -10.60
CA ALA A 114 -4.89 -10.95 -10.90
C ALA A 114 -5.60 -12.07 -10.12
N ALA A 115 -5.85 -11.88 -8.83
CA ALA A 115 -6.58 -12.85 -8.02
C ALA A 115 -8.01 -13.06 -8.56
N GLU A 116 -8.74 -12.00 -8.87
CA GLU A 116 -10.08 -12.09 -9.45
C GLU A 116 -10.08 -12.77 -10.83
N PHE A 117 -9.09 -12.46 -11.68
CA PHE A 117 -8.93 -13.11 -12.99
C PHE A 117 -8.77 -14.61 -12.84
N LEU A 118 -7.88 -15.06 -11.95
CA LEU A 118 -7.65 -16.50 -11.71
C LEU A 118 -8.91 -17.19 -11.15
N LEU A 119 -9.61 -16.56 -10.22
CA LEU A 119 -10.85 -17.08 -9.65
C LEU A 119 -11.96 -17.19 -10.70
N LYS A 120 -12.19 -16.14 -11.48
CA LYS A 120 -13.22 -16.11 -12.54
C LYS A 120 -12.99 -17.20 -13.60
N ASN A 121 -11.72 -17.46 -13.92
CA ASN A 121 -11.33 -18.47 -14.90
C ASN A 121 -11.13 -19.87 -14.29
N LYS A 122 -11.38 -20.03 -12.99
CA LYS A 122 -11.24 -21.31 -12.26
C LYS A 122 -9.84 -21.91 -12.37
N HIS A 123 -8.80 -21.06 -12.46
CA HIS A 123 -7.41 -21.50 -12.45
C HIS A 123 -6.96 -21.83 -11.04
N THR A 124 -6.23 -22.93 -10.91
CA THR A 124 -5.55 -23.28 -9.64
C THR A 124 -4.48 -22.24 -9.36
N ALA A 125 -4.52 -21.63 -8.18
CA ALA A 125 -3.57 -20.63 -7.74
C ALA A 125 -3.34 -20.69 -6.23
N LEU A 126 -2.18 -20.24 -5.80
CA LEU A 126 -1.88 -20.07 -4.38
C LEU A 126 -2.30 -18.67 -3.94
N PHE A 127 -3.17 -18.61 -2.95
CA PHE A 127 -3.60 -17.36 -2.33
C PHE A 127 -2.95 -17.22 -0.97
N ARG A 128 -2.42 -16.03 -0.69
CA ARG A 128 -1.95 -15.68 0.65
C ARG A 128 -3.13 -15.20 1.47
N ASN A 129 -3.55 -16.02 2.42
CA ASN A 129 -4.61 -15.69 3.36
C ASN A 129 -4.03 -15.55 4.78
N HIS A 130 -4.57 -14.60 5.53
CA HIS A 130 -4.28 -14.44 6.95
C HIS A 130 -5.58 -14.61 7.73
N LEU A 131 -5.57 -15.50 8.70
CA LEU A 131 -6.68 -15.65 9.64
C LEU A 131 -6.68 -14.46 10.61
N GLY A 132 -7.85 -14.12 11.12
CA GLY A 132 -7.98 -13.18 12.24
C GLY A 132 -7.24 -13.67 13.48
N PRO A 133 -7.13 -12.83 14.52
CA PRO A 133 -6.54 -13.25 15.80
C PRO A 133 -7.36 -14.37 16.43
N THR A 134 -6.69 -15.25 17.17
CA THR A 134 -7.39 -16.25 17.97
C THR A 134 -8.16 -15.58 19.13
N PRO A 135 -9.19 -16.24 19.70
CA PRO A 135 -9.94 -15.68 20.83
C PRO A 135 -9.04 -15.27 22.00
N GLU A 136 -7.99 -16.05 22.29
CA GLU A 136 -7.03 -15.78 23.36
C GLU A 136 -6.23 -14.50 23.09
N LYS A 137 -5.73 -14.34 21.85
CA LYS A 137 -5.00 -13.12 21.44
C LYS A 137 -5.89 -11.89 21.52
N LEU A 138 -7.16 -12.03 21.12
CA LEU A 138 -8.13 -10.96 21.20
C LEU A 138 -8.45 -10.57 22.65
N ALA A 139 -8.60 -11.54 23.54
CA ALA A 139 -8.81 -11.32 24.96
C ALA A 139 -7.60 -10.60 25.58
N THR A 140 -6.38 -11.07 25.33
CA THR A 140 -5.14 -10.44 25.82
C THR A 140 -5.02 -8.99 25.32
N LEU A 141 -5.32 -8.73 24.03
CA LEU A 141 -5.30 -7.38 23.50
C LEU A 141 -6.29 -6.48 24.24
N ARG A 142 -7.51 -6.94 24.49
CA ARG A 142 -8.54 -6.17 25.20
C ARG A 142 -8.16 -5.86 26.65
N GLU A 143 -7.55 -6.82 27.33
CA GLU A 143 -7.04 -6.62 28.68
C GLU A 143 -5.97 -5.53 28.71
N GLN A 144 -4.99 -5.60 27.80
CA GLN A 144 -3.95 -4.57 27.70
C GLN A 144 -4.51 -3.20 27.34
N LEU A 145 -5.46 -3.11 26.40
CA LEU A 145 -6.13 -1.88 26.06
C LEU A 145 -6.92 -1.30 27.24
N GLY A 146 -7.57 -2.14 28.04
CA GLY A 146 -8.28 -1.74 29.25
C GLY A 146 -7.39 -1.05 30.28
N LEU A 147 -6.12 -1.51 30.42
CA LEU A 147 -5.14 -0.86 31.30
C LEU A 147 -4.78 0.56 30.84
N LEU A 148 -4.92 0.83 29.53
CA LEU A 148 -4.66 2.14 28.91
C LEU A 148 -5.94 3.00 28.77
N GLY A 149 -7.08 2.53 29.28
CA GLY A 149 -8.36 3.22 29.10
C GLY A 149 -8.92 3.17 27.67
N LEU A 150 -8.39 2.25 26.84
CA LEU A 150 -8.78 2.08 25.45
C LEU A 150 -9.73 0.90 25.28
N HIS A 151 -10.55 0.94 24.23
CA HIS A 151 -11.51 -0.11 23.92
C HIS A 151 -11.51 -0.45 22.43
N LEU A 152 -11.42 -1.75 22.11
CA LEU A 152 -11.59 -2.28 20.75
C LEU A 152 -13.06 -2.65 20.53
N GLY A 153 -13.70 -2.01 19.55
CA GLY A 153 -15.05 -2.35 19.11
C GLY A 153 -15.18 -3.72 18.43
N GLY A 154 -16.35 -3.98 17.82
CA GLY A 154 -16.56 -5.16 16.97
C GLY A 154 -16.87 -6.48 17.71
N GLY A 155 -17.11 -6.46 19.05
CA GLY A 155 -17.49 -7.66 19.79
C GLY A 155 -16.52 -8.83 19.57
N ASP A 156 -17.01 -10.07 19.43
CA ASP A 156 -16.16 -11.26 19.31
C ASP A 156 -15.46 -11.40 17.94
N LYS A 157 -15.83 -10.58 16.96
CA LYS A 157 -15.25 -10.62 15.62
C LYS A 157 -14.98 -9.20 15.11
N PRO A 158 -13.98 -8.50 15.65
CA PRO A 158 -13.60 -7.17 15.18
C PRO A 158 -13.25 -7.19 13.71
N THR A 159 -13.72 -6.19 12.99
CA THR A 159 -13.41 -5.96 11.58
C THR A 159 -12.11 -5.14 11.43
N PRO A 160 -11.47 -5.13 10.24
CA PRO A 160 -10.34 -4.25 9.99
C PRO A 160 -10.62 -2.77 10.33
N LYS A 161 -11.86 -2.32 10.15
CA LYS A 161 -12.30 -0.96 10.47
C LYS A 161 -12.29 -0.68 11.98
N ASP A 162 -12.64 -1.67 12.82
CA ASP A 162 -12.57 -1.52 14.28
C ASP A 162 -11.14 -1.32 14.75
N TYR A 163 -10.19 -2.05 14.16
CA TYR A 163 -8.76 -1.89 14.44
C TYR A 163 -8.22 -0.54 13.93
N ALA A 164 -8.62 -0.10 12.73
CA ALA A 164 -8.22 1.21 12.20
C ALA A 164 -8.70 2.34 13.11
N THR A 165 -9.97 2.30 13.57
CA THR A 165 -10.52 3.27 14.52
C THR A 165 -9.76 3.27 15.86
N LEU A 166 -9.34 2.11 16.33
CA LEU A 166 -8.50 2.01 17.52
C LEU A 166 -7.12 2.63 17.29
N ALA A 167 -6.48 2.34 16.16
CA ALA A 167 -5.17 2.90 15.82
C ALA A 167 -5.20 4.43 15.74
N GLU A 168 -6.25 5.01 15.17
CA GLU A 168 -6.47 6.48 15.15
C GLU A 168 -6.56 7.08 16.56
N LYS A 169 -7.19 6.36 17.52
CA LYS A 169 -7.28 6.81 18.91
C LYS A 169 -5.97 6.73 19.68
N ILE A 170 -5.09 5.83 19.28
CA ILE A 170 -3.75 5.67 19.88
C ILE A 170 -2.79 6.74 19.36
N ALA A 171 -2.97 7.18 18.10
CA ALA A 171 -2.10 8.16 17.45
C ALA A 171 -2.39 9.61 17.88
N ASN A 172 -3.57 9.89 18.46
CA ASN A 172 -4.02 11.20 18.97
C ASN A 172 -3.90 11.27 20.49
#